data_51f9706de08f3aff74791e57ac386cb5
#
_entry.id   51f9706de08f3aff74791e57ac386cb5
#
_cell.length_a   1.000
_cell.length_b   1.000
_cell.length_c   1.000
_cell.angle_alpha   90.00
_cell.angle_beta   90.00
_cell.angle_gamma   90.00
#
_symmetry.space_group_name_H-M   'P 1'
#
loop_
_entity.id
_entity.type
_entity.pdbx_description
1 polymer ?
#
loop_
_entity_poly.entity_id
_entity_poly.type
_entity_poly.pdbx_seq_one_letter_code
_entity_poly.pdbx_strand_id
1 'polypeptide(L)'
;MLRVIGLLLGLAIVPSSARADLGINVYGLSYHLDQDKAKELGDDNQVNPGLGLRWRAQRATWDWFADAGFYRDSGRHTAKLAGAGALWHASERLRLGGALAFLSSKTYNGGKSFIAPLPVAAYELGSVTLNMVFLPKVHEVNDINTFGFWLTVWLR
;
A
#
# COMPACT_ATOMS: atom_id res chain seq x y z
N MET A 1 -17.04 -48.04 4.46
CA MET A 1 -15.63 -47.73 4.71
C MET A 1 -15.16 -46.73 3.68
N LEU A 2 -15.14 -45.43 4.05
CA LEU A 2 -14.72 -44.34 3.15
C LEU A 2 -13.26 -44.01 3.45
N ARG A 3 -12.37 -44.23 2.48
CA ARG A 3 -10.96 -43.89 2.59
C ARG A 3 -10.77 -42.41 2.20
N VAL A 4 -10.47 -41.56 3.18
CA VAL A 4 -10.07 -40.17 2.95
C VAL A 4 -8.61 -40.18 2.52
N ILE A 5 -8.35 -39.87 1.24
CA ILE A 5 -7.00 -39.64 0.73
C ILE A 5 -6.65 -38.21 1.05
N GLY A 6 -5.81 -38.02 2.07
CA GLY A 6 -5.22 -36.72 2.40
C GLY A 6 -4.19 -36.31 1.35
N LEU A 7 -4.50 -35.27 0.58
CA LEU A 7 -3.58 -34.62 -0.35
C LEU A 7 -2.65 -33.70 0.44
N LEU A 8 -1.46 -34.18 0.79
CA LEU A 8 -0.35 -33.37 1.32
C LEU A 8 0.22 -32.53 0.16
N LEU A 9 -0.19 -31.27 0.08
CA LEU A 9 0.51 -30.29 -0.77
C LEU A 9 1.87 -30.00 -0.12
N GLY A 10 2.91 -30.67 -0.60
CA GLY A 10 4.29 -30.34 -0.27
C GLY A 10 4.65 -28.97 -0.83
N LEU A 11 4.72 -27.96 0.01
CA LEU A 11 5.30 -26.66 -0.32
C LEU A 11 6.79 -26.88 -0.52
N ALA A 12 7.23 -27.06 -1.76
CA ALA A 12 8.64 -27.06 -2.10
C ALA A 12 9.21 -25.67 -1.86
N ILE A 13 9.86 -25.46 -0.71
CA ILE A 13 10.64 -24.27 -0.42
C ILE A 13 11.88 -24.36 -1.31
N VAL A 14 11.84 -23.77 -2.50
CA VAL A 14 13.02 -23.52 -3.31
C VAL A 14 13.80 -22.41 -2.58
N PRO A 15 15.04 -22.64 -2.14
CA PRO A 15 15.88 -21.58 -1.59
C PRO A 15 16.38 -20.70 -2.74
N SER A 16 15.53 -19.82 -3.22
CA SER A 16 15.94 -18.67 -4.01
C SER A 16 16.49 -17.66 -3.01
N SER A 17 17.68 -17.13 -3.22
CA SER A 17 18.33 -16.11 -2.41
C SER A 17 17.53 -14.81 -2.43
N ALA A 18 16.38 -14.83 -1.76
CA ALA A 18 15.55 -13.66 -1.57
C ALA A 18 16.20 -12.84 -0.46
N ARG A 19 16.63 -11.65 -0.81
CA ARG A 19 17.01 -10.66 0.19
C ARG A 19 15.72 -10.09 0.79
N ALA A 20 15.58 -10.21 2.10
CA ALA A 20 14.50 -9.59 2.84
C ALA A 20 15.00 -8.29 3.47
N ASP A 21 14.28 -7.19 3.21
CA ASP A 21 14.58 -5.88 3.78
C ASP A 21 13.39 -5.43 4.65
N LEU A 22 13.71 -4.70 5.73
CA LEU A 22 12.74 -4.00 6.55
C LEU A 22 12.91 -2.50 6.35
N GLY A 23 11.82 -1.76 6.23
CA GLY A 23 11.82 -0.32 6.06
C GLY A 23 10.76 0.37 6.93
N ILE A 24 10.97 1.65 7.17
CA ILE A 24 10.03 2.53 7.85
C ILE A 24 9.31 3.34 6.78
N ASN A 25 7.98 3.25 6.73
CA ASN A 25 7.14 4.11 5.92
C ASN A 25 6.90 5.43 6.66
N VAL A 26 7.20 6.55 5.99
CA VAL A 26 6.88 7.89 6.43
C VAL A 26 5.82 8.43 5.49
N TYR A 27 4.56 8.41 5.91
CA TYR A 27 3.45 8.94 5.12
C TYR A 27 3.50 10.48 5.11
N GLY A 28 3.04 11.08 4.00
CA GLY A 28 3.27 12.50 3.84
C GLY A 28 2.17 13.26 3.12
N LEU A 29 1.86 12.94 1.90
CA LEU A 29 1.05 13.77 1.03
C LEU A 29 -0.04 12.99 0.31
N SER A 30 -1.14 13.68 0.01
CA SER A 30 -2.13 13.25 -0.97
C SER A 30 -2.45 14.38 -1.95
N TYR A 31 -2.92 13.99 -3.13
CA TYR A 31 -3.39 14.92 -4.14
C TYR A 31 -4.75 14.44 -4.68
N HIS A 32 -5.78 15.25 -4.46
CA HIS A 32 -7.14 14.99 -4.93
C HIS A 32 -7.31 15.57 -6.34
N LEU A 33 -7.78 14.77 -7.29
CA LEU A 33 -8.01 15.22 -8.66
C LEU A 33 -9.18 16.20 -8.78
N ASP A 34 -10.14 16.12 -7.85
CA ASP A 34 -11.25 17.05 -7.73
C ASP A 34 -11.13 17.84 -6.42
N GLN A 35 -10.46 18.98 -6.50
CA GLN A 35 -10.17 19.83 -5.34
C GLN A 35 -11.44 20.50 -4.77
N ASP A 36 -12.40 20.83 -5.61
CA ASP A 36 -13.63 21.50 -5.18
C ASP A 36 -14.52 20.50 -4.43
N LYS A 37 -14.62 19.27 -4.95
CA LYS A 37 -15.30 18.18 -4.26
C LYS A 37 -14.65 17.82 -2.94
N ALA A 38 -13.31 17.84 -2.88
CA ALA A 38 -12.57 17.59 -1.64
C ALA A 38 -12.92 18.62 -0.56
N LYS A 39 -13.00 19.90 -0.93
CA LYS A 39 -13.41 20.98 0.00
C LYS A 39 -14.85 20.84 0.45
N GLU A 40 -15.75 20.53 -0.48
CA GLU A 40 -17.18 20.31 -0.17
C GLU A 40 -17.38 19.20 0.86
N LEU A 41 -16.61 18.10 0.76
CA LEU A 41 -16.68 16.96 1.67
C LEU A 41 -15.89 17.16 2.97
N GLY A 42 -15.06 18.20 3.07
CA GLY A 42 -14.13 18.37 4.19
C GLY A 42 -12.90 17.46 4.15
N ASP A 43 -12.63 16.85 2.98
CA ASP A 43 -11.51 15.94 2.72
C ASP A 43 -10.37 16.65 1.98
N ASP A 44 -10.19 17.93 2.24
CA ASP A 44 -9.25 18.81 1.55
C ASP A 44 -7.82 18.81 2.13
N ASN A 45 -7.60 18.09 3.22
CA ASN A 45 -6.26 17.98 3.80
C ASN A 45 -5.35 17.14 2.91
N GLN A 46 -4.30 17.76 2.39
CA GLN A 46 -3.30 17.08 1.54
C GLN A 46 -2.03 16.68 2.29
N VAL A 47 -1.91 17.06 3.56
CA VAL A 47 -0.78 16.70 4.42
C VAL A 47 -1.21 15.59 5.36
N ASN A 48 -0.66 14.40 5.13
CA ASN A 48 -1.10 13.15 5.74
C ASN A 48 0.03 12.48 6.55
N PRO A 49 0.53 13.13 7.63
CA PRO A 49 1.64 12.59 8.40
C PRO A 49 1.25 11.27 9.05
N GLY A 50 2.20 10.34 9.03
CA GLY A 50 2.02 9.03 9.64
C GLY A 50 3.26 8.17 9.53
N LEU A 51 3.22 7.01 10.17
CA LEU A 51 4.31 6.05 10.22
C LEU A 51 3.79 4.64 9.97
N GLY A 52 4.66 3.82 9.44
CA GLY A 52 4.40 2.41 9.22
C GLY A 52 5.68 1.61 9.05
N LEU A 53 5.49 0.33 8.86
CA LEU A 53 6.56 -0.62 8.55
C LEU A 53 6.30 -1.25 7.20
N ARG A 54 7.35 -1.49 6.44
CA ARG A 54 7.36 -2.28 5.21
C ARG A 54 8.35 -3.43 5.33
N TRP A 55 7.87 -4.62 5.11
CA TRP A 55 8.71 -5.76 4.79
C TRP A 55 8.74 -5.94 3.27
N ARG A 56 9.92 -6.25 2.70
CA ARG A 56 10.09 -6.53 1.28
C ARG A 56 10.95 -7.77 1.08
N ALA A 57 10.56 -8.63 0.13
CA ALA A 57 11.38 -9.72 -0.38
C ALA A 57 11.69 -9.44 -1.85
N GLN A 58 12.96 -9.20 -2.15
CA GLN A 58 13.43 -8.93 -3.51
C GLN A 58 13.65 -10.23 -4.28
N ARG A 59 13.23 -10.23 -5.55
CA ARG A 59 13.46 -11.27 -6.55
C ARG A 59 14.09 -10.64 -7.79
N ALA A 60 14.48 -11.44 -8.77
CA ALA A 60 15.13 -10.95 -9.99
C ALA A 60 14.30 -9.91 -10.76
N THR A 61 12.98 -10.08 -10.83
CA THR A 61 12.07 -9.24 -11.63
C THR A 61 10.89 -8.66 -10.85
N TRP A 62 10.70 -9.11 -9.61
CA TRP A 62 9.59 -8.73 -8.74
C TRP A 62 10.05 -8.51 -7.31
N ASP A 63 9.44 -7.55 -6.65
CA ASP A 63 9.48 -7.38 -5.21
C ASP A 63 8.11 -7.75 -4.64
N TRP A 64 8.08 -8.61 -3.62
CA TRP A 64 6.91 -8.80 -2.78
C TRP A 64 7.03 -7.88 -1.57
N PHE A 65 5.94 -7.31 -1.13
CA PHE A 65 5.95 -6.46 0.06
C PHE A 65 4.71 -6.65 0.91
N ALA A 66 4.85 -6.33 2.20
CA ALA A 66 3.76 -6.19 3.14
C ALA A 66 3.95 -4.91 3.95
N ASP A 67 2.87 -4.16 4.11
CA ASP A 67 2.82 -2.87 4.82
C ASP A 67 1.86 -2.94 5.99
N ALA A 68 2.18 -2.23 7.07
CA ALA A 68 1.24 -1.90 8.13
C ALA A 68 1.58 -0.52 8.69
N GLY A 69 0.55 0.28 8.98
CA GLY A 69 0.79 1.63 9.50
C GLY A 69 -0.47 2.41 9.79
N PHE A 70 -0.26 3.67 10.14
CA PHE A 70 -1.32 4.63 10.38
C PHE A 70 -0.89 6.01 9.89
N TYR A 71 -1.85 6.83 9.50
CA TYR A 71 -1.62 8.20 9.05
C TYR A 71 -2.85 9.07 9.32
N ARG A 72 -2.66 10.38 9.31
CA ARG A 72 -3.77 11.34 9.31
C ARG A 72 -4.29 11.49 7.89
N ASP A 73 -5.54 11.12 7.66
CA ASP A 73 -6.14 11.16 6.33
C ASP A 73 -6.64 12.56 5.91
N SER A 74 -7.24 12.62 4.73
CA SER A 74 -7.72 13.88 4.16
C SER A 74 -8.88 14.50 4.94
N GLY A 75 -9.71 13.70 5.60
CA GLY A 75 -10.77 14.13 6.51
C GLY A 75 -10.27 14.42 7.92
N ARG A 76 -8.94 14.48 8.12
CA ARG A 76 -8.28 14.75 9.41
C ARG A 76 -8.51 13.69 10.50
N HIS A 77 -8.91 12.49 10.11
CA HIS A 77 -9.03 11.34 11.00
C HIS A 77 -7.76 10.47 10.97
N THR A 78 -7.61 9.60 11.95
CA THR A 78 -6.56 8.58 11.91
C THR A 78 -7.02 7.41 11.06
N ALA A 79 -6.36 7.21 9.94
CA ALA A 79 -6.49 6.02 9.12
C ALA A 79 -5.49 4.96 9.54
N LYS A 80 -5.89 3.70 9.51
CA LYS A 80 -5.05 2.52 9.70
C LYS A 80 -5.03 1.73 8.40
N LEU A 81 -3.88 1.20 8.06
CA LEU A 81 -3.74 0.35 6.88
C LEU A 81 -2.91 -0.89 7.21
N ALA A 82 -3.23 -1.97 6.52
CA ALA A 82 -2.40 -3.15 6.39
C ALA A 82 -2.60 -3.71 4.99
N GLY A 83 -1.55 -4.19 4.35
CA GLY A 83 -1.68 -4.71 3.00
C GLY A 83 -0.47 -5.52 2.55
N ALA A 84 -0.62 -6.19 1.43
CA ALA A 84 0.46 -6.89 0.76
C ALA A 84 0.32 -6.76 -0.75
N GLY A 85 1.44 -6.81 -1.45
CA GLY A 85 1.45 -6.62 -2.89
C GLY A 85 2.72 -7.10 -3.55
N ALA A 86 2.78 -6.84 -4.87
CA ALA A 86 3.93 -7.13 -5.68
C ALA A 86 4.23 -5.96 -6.63
N LEU A 87 5.50 -5.71 -6.86
CA LEU A 87 6.01 -4.67 -7.74
C LEU A 87 6.95 -5.29 -8.78
N TRP A 88 6.63 -5.15 -10.04
CA TRP A 88 7.48 -5.52 -11.14
C TRP A 88 8.58 -4.47 -11.40
N HIS A 89 9.79 -4.90 -11.72
CA HIS A 89 10.91 -4.05 -12.04
C HIS A 89 10.77 -3.51 -13.47
N ALA A 90 10.09 -2.38 -13.64
CA ALA A 90 9.90 -1.73 -14.93
C ALA A 90 11.20 -1.12 -15.48
N SER A 91 12.11 -0.70 -14.59
CA SER A 91 13.47 -0.26 -14.90
C SER A 91 14.39 -0.50 -13.70
N GLU A 92 15.63 -0.03 -13.76
CA GLU A 92 16.56 -0.13 -12.63
C GLU A 92 16.02 0.50 -11.33
N ARG A 93 15.24 1.57 -11.46
CA ARG A 93 14.73 2.33 -10.32
C ARG A 93 13.21 2.34 -10.21
N LEU A 94 12.48 2.14 -11.31
CA LEU A 94 11.03 2.19 -11.33
C LEU A 94 10.44 0.81 -11.08
N ARG A 95 9.51 0.74 -10.13
CA ARG A 95 8.70 -0.43 -9.81
C ARG A 95 7.23 -0.09 -10.02
N LEU A 96 6.50 -0.99 -10.66
CA LEU A 96 5.06 -0.84 -10.92
C LEU A 96 4.31 -2.10 -10.51
N GLY A 97 3.16 -1.95 -9.91
CA GLY A 97 2.36 -3.10 -9.51
C GLY A 97 1.13 -2.74 -8.72
N GLY A 98 0.80 -3.54 -7.72
CA GLY A 98 -0.39 -3.33 -6.92
C GLY A 98 -0.33 -4.02 -5.57
N ALA A 99 -1.31 -3.67 -4.75
CA ALA A 99 -1.51 -4.23 -3.42
C ALA A 99 -2.98 -4.51 -3.17
N LEU A 100 -3.26 -5.50 -2.33
CA LEU A 100 -4.50 -5.60 -1.60
C LEU A 100 -4.31 -4.91 -0.25
N ALA A 101 -5.06 -3.83 -0.02
CA ALA A 101 -4.95 -3.02 1.18
C ALA A 101 -6.24 -3.08 2.00
N PHE A 102 -6.11 -3.45 3.27
CA PHE A 102 -7.12 -3.22 4.28
C PHE A 102 -6.98 -1.78 4.79
N LEU A 103 -8.07 -1.04 4.74
CA LEU A 103 -8.17 0.36 5.16
C LEU A 103 -9.26 0.53 6.20
N SER A 104 -8.98 1.33 7.21
CA SER A 104 -9.93 1.65 8.28
C SER A 104 -9.78 3.13 8.67
N SER A 105 -10.80 3.93 8.38
CA SER A 105 -10.88 5.34 8.74
C SER A 105 -12.34 5.79 8.79
N LYS A 106 -12.61 6.88 9.51
CA LYS A 106 -13.91 7.53 9.50
C LYS A 106 -14.22 8.27 8.19
N THR A 107 -13.19 8.58 7.40
CA THR A 107 -13.30 9.32 6.12
C THR A 107 -13.84 8.44 4.99
N TYR A 108 -13.44 7.17 4.95
CA TYR A 108 -13.77 6.27 3.84
C TYR A 108 -14.92 5.32 4.18
N ASN A 109 -15.68 4.87 3.17
CA ASN A 109 -16.68 3.81 3.27
C ASN A 109 -17.69 4.03 4.41
N GLY A 110 -18.11 5.26 4.65
CA GLY A 110 -19.02 5.58 5.76
C GLY A 110 -18.45 5.21 7.14
N GLY A 111 -17.14 5.22 7.31
CA GLY A 111 -16.45 4.85 8.55
C GLY A 111 -16.25 3.34 8.77
N LYS A 112 -16.61 2.51 7.79
CA LYS A 112 -16.43 1.05 7.85
C LYS A 112 -15.10 0.66 7.22
N SER A 113 -14.43 -0.32 7.80
CA SER A 113 -13.23 -0.91 7.20
C SER A 113 -13.54 -1.65 5.90
N PHE A 114 -12.59 -1.66 4.98
CA PHE A 114 -12.74 -2.34 3.69
C PHE A 114 -11.40 -2.84 3.16
N ILE A 115 -11.44 -3.70 2.15
CA ILE A 115 -10.27 -4.14 1.40
C ILE A 115 -10.41 -3.64 -0.03
N ALA A 116 -9.32 -3.07 -0.58
CA ALA A 116 -9.29 -2.57 -1.94
C ALA A 116 -8.02 -3.01 -2.67
N PRO A 117 -8.13 -3.40 -3.95
CA PRO A 117 -6.99 -3.51 -4.84
C PRO A 117 -6.54 -2.11 -5.27
N LEU A 118 -5.28 -1.78 -5.04
CA LEU A 118 -4.73 -0.46 -5.31
C LEU A 118 -3.51 -0.55 -6.23
N PRO A 119 -3.47 0.20 -7.34
CA PRO A 119 -2.25 0.37 -8.12
C PRO A 119 -1.18 1.10 -7.31
N VAL A 120 0.05 0.61 -7.36
CA VAL A 120 1.21 1.15 -6.64
C VAL A 120 2.36 1.33 -7.61
N ALA A 121 3.05 2.46 -7.49
CA ALA A 121 4.34 2.71 -8.11
C ALA A 121 5.38 3.06 -7.05
N ALA A 122 6.63 2.71 -7.30
CA ALA A 122 7.73 3.03 -6.41
C ALA A 122 8.98 3.41 -7.20
N TYR A 123 9.73 4.38 -6.72
CA TYR A 123 10.97 4.83 -7.32
C TYR A 123 12.11 4.75 -6.32
N GLU A 124 13.12 3.92 -6.63
CA GLU A 124 14.26 3.60 -5.76
C GLU A 124 15.31 4.71 -5.80
N LEU A 125 15.66 5.26 -4.63
CA LEU A 125 16.65 6.31 -4.42
C LEU A 125 17.75 5.85 -3.44
N GLY A 126 18.29 4.67 -3.65
CA GLY A 126 19.29 4.05 -2.77
C GLY A 126 18.69 3.51 -1.48
N SER A 127 18.91 4.18 -0.34
CA SER A 127 18.33 3.77 0.96
C SER A 127 16.91 4.28 1.19
N VAL A 128 16.34 5.02 0.24
CA VAL A 128 15.00 5.57 0.32
C VAL A 128 14.22 5.18 -0.94
N THR A 129 12.94 4.88 -0.80
CA THR A 129 12.02 4.65 -1.91
C THR A 129 10.89 5.68 -1.82
N LEU A 130 10.65 6.42 -2.90
CA LEU A 130 9.44 7.21 -3.06
C LEU A 130 8.33 6.29 -3.57
N ASN A 131 7.20 6.25 -2.88
CA ASN A 131 6.05 5.43 -3.24
C ASN A 131 4.86 6.31 -3.60
N MET A 132 4.03 5.81 -4.50
CA MET A 132 2.77 6.40 -4.91
C MET A 132 1.70 5.30 -4.97
N VAL A 133 0.50 5.62 -4.49
CA VAL A 133 -0.69 4.80 -4.64
C VAL A 133 -1.79 5.62 -5.32
N PHE A 134 -2.58 4.97 -6.14
CA PHE A 134 -3.80 5.57 -6.69
C PHE A 134 -5.02 4.94 -6.00
N LEU A 135 -5.84 5.80 -5.41
CA LEU A 135 -7.13 5.44 -4.83
C LEU A 135 -8.22 5.90 -5.79
N PRO A 136 -8.85 4.98 -6.54
CA PRO A 136 -9.90 5.34 -7.48
C PRO A 136 -11.16 5.79 -6.76
N LYS A 137 -11.93 6.66 -7.40
CA LYS A 137 -13.29 6.96 -6.98
C LYS A 137 -14.14 5.70 -7.14
N VAL A 138 -14.72 5.25 -6.03
CA VAL A 138 -15.64 4.12 -5.97
C VAL A 138 -16.86 4.56 -5.15
N HIS A 139 -18.04 4.54 -5.74
CA HIS A 139 -19.26 4.99 -5.10
C HIS A 139 -19.43 4.41 -3.68
N GLU A 140 -19.79 5.25 -2.72
CA GLU A 140 -19.94 4.93 -1.28
C GLU A 140 -18.65 4.56 -0.53
N VAL A 141 -17.53 4.33 -1.21
CA VAL A 141 -16.26 3.93 -0.57
C VAL A 141 -15.26 5.08 -0.55
N ASN A 142 -15.04 5.69 -1.70
CA ASN A 142 -14.13 6.82 -1.89
C ASN A 142 -14.69 7.76 -2.95
N ASP A 143 -15.02 8.97 -2.59
CA ASP A 143 -15.73 9.91 -3.46
C ASP A 143 -14.85 10.64 -4.46
N ILE A 144 -13.52 10.57 -4.32
CA ILE A 144 -12.57 11.36 -5.11
C ILE A 144 -11.37 10.50 -5.54
N ASN A 145 -11.01 10.55 -6.83
CA ASN A 145 -9.74 10.00 -7.30
C ASN A 145 -8.58 10.71 -6.62
N THR A 146 -7.74 9.96 -5.93
CA THR A 146 -6.68 10.51 -5.08
C THR A 146 -5.36 9.79 -5.32
N PHE A 147 -4.27 10.53 -5.43
CA PHE A 147 -2.92 10.01 -5.31
C PHE A 147 -2.42 10.18 -3.89
N GLY A 148 -1.84 9.14 -3.31
CA GLY A 148 -1.14 9.19 -2.04
C GLY A 148 0.36 8.96 -2.23
N PHE A 149 1.18 9.66 -1.45
CA PHE A 149 2.64 9.60 -1.53
C PHE A 149 3.26 9.39 -0.17
N TRP A 150 4.30 8.54 -0.11
CA TRP A 150 5.09 8.32 1.09
C TRP A 150 6.51 7.88 0.75
N LEU A 151 7.39 8.00 1.72
CA LEU A 151 8.76 7.50 1.64
C LEU A 151 8.89 6.21 2.45
N THR A 152 9.66 5.26 1.93
CA THR A 152 10.15 4.12 2.70
C THR A 152 11.65 4.31 2.92
N VAL A 153 12.08 4.35 4.17
CA VAL A 153 13.49 4.39 4.55
C VAL A 153 13.90 2.98 4.94
N TRP A 154 14.84 2.39 4.19
CA TRP A 154 15.28 1.02 4.39
C TRP A 154 16.30 0.92 5.52
N LEU A 155 16.03 0.01 6.45
CA LEU A 155 16.95 -0.33 7.55
C LEU A 155 18.02 -1.29 7.00
N ARG A 156 19.27 -0.95 7.20
CA ARG A 156 20.43 -1.77 6.78
C ARG A 156 21.09 -2.42 7.99
#